data_80bc70372865bae50c2b260699e82c2f
#
_entry.id   80bc70372865bae50c2b260699e82c2f
#
_cell.length_a   1.000
_cell.length_b   1.000
_cell.length_c   1.000
_cell.angle_alpha   90.00
_cell.angle_beta   90.00
_cell.angle_gamma   90.00
#
_symmetry.space_group_name_H-M   'P 1'
#
loop_
_entity.id
_entity.type
_entity.pdbx_description
1 polymer ?
#
loop_
_entity_poly.entity_id
_entity_poly.type
_entity_poly.pdbx_seq_one_letter_code
_entity_poly.pdbx_strand_id
1 'polypeptide(L)'
;MGAGFLGREVAHQAGAGGWRVIPVVRTERSAEGLRQQFEETVATDATSSSFWAELQGQWSGLVWAMAPSRESVGGDFQTMHREGAVRAAQWARERRVAMVYLSSTSVYEEADGGWVDEGSALAQDERSAAMVYAEMETVRAGGSVLRCAGLYGGERELRDRAEGPERWLNVVHREDAARAVGVALRNQGQTFNVAENFPLRRGVAGGVWAEGSKRTRRSKRVSNAKLRNEGWAPIYRAGVKDSSHR
;
A
#
# COMPACT_ATOMS: atom_id res chain seq x y z
N MET A 1 8.68 5.52 -6.15
CA MET A 1 8.81 4.38 -7.07
C MET A 1 7.44 3.75 -7.25
N GLY A 2 6.92 3.62 -8.50
CA GLY A 2 5.61 3.04 -8.76
C GLY A 2 4.46 4.06 -8.64
N ALA A 3 4.41 5.07 -9.50
CA ALA A 3 3.32 6.06 -9.54
C ALA A 3 2.04 5.49 -10.20
N GLY A 4 1.56 4.36 -9.69
CA GLY A 4 0.26 3.77 -10.00
C GLY A 4 -0.88 4.44 -9.20
N PHE A 5 -1.94 3.69 -8.90
CA PHE A 5 -3.15 4.22 -8.25
C PHE A 5 -2.88 4.98 -6.95
N LEU A 6 -2.17 4.36 -5.99
CA LEU A 6 -1.82 5.01 -4.73
C LEU A 6 -0.59 5.91 -4.87
N GLY A 7 0.45 5.45 -5.60
CA GLY A 7 1.70 6.21 -5.73
C GLY A 7 1.51 7.58 -6.41
N ARG A 8 0.56 7.71 -7.33
CA ARG A 8 0.18 9.00 -7.93
C ARG A 8 -0.43 9.94 -6.91
N GLU A 9 -1.34 9.43 -6.07
CA GLU A 9 -1.96 10.22 -5.00
C GLU A 9 -0.93 10.70 -3.96
N VAL A 10 0.00 9.80 -3.59
CA VAL A 10 1.14 10.17 -2.73
C VAL A 10 1.97 11.30 -3.34
N ALA A 11 2.26 11.19 -4.64
CA ALA A 11 3.03 12.21 -5.34
C ALA A 11 2.29 13.57 -5.38
N HIS A 12 0.98 13.56 -5.61
CA HIS A 12 0.15 14.77 -5.60
C HIS A 12 0.15 15.46 -4.23
N GLN A 13 -0.12 14.69 -3.17
CA GLN A 13 -0.16 15.26 -1.81
C GLN A 13 1.21 15.76 -1.36
N ALA A 14 2.28 15.06 -1.72
CA ALA A 14 3.63 15.52 -1.42
C ALA A 14 3.95 16.83 -2.19
N GLY A 15 3.61 16.92 -3.47
CA GLY A 15 3.77 18.15 -4.26
C GLY A 15 2.97 19.32 -3.68
N ALA A 16 1.71 19.10 -3.31
CA ALA A 16 0.88 20.10 -2.64
C ALA A 16 1.45 20.53 -1.28
N GLY A 17 2.19 19.64 -0.61
CA GLY A 17 2.93 19.91 0.62
C GLY A 17 4.31 20.59 0.42
N GLY A 18 4.64 21.02 -0.81
CA GLY A 18 5.86 21.74 -1.15
C GLY A 18 7.09 20.85 -1.40
N TRP A 19 6.92 19.54 -1.57
CA TRP A 19 8.01 18.65 -1.94
C TRP A 19 8.25 18.66 -3.45
N ARG A 20 9.49 18.72 -3.88
CA ARG A 20 9.86 18.33 -5.24
C ARG A 20 9.73 16.82 -5.36
N VAL A 21 8.82 16.37 -6.18
CA VAL A 21 8.51 14.94 -6.34
C VAL A 21 8.93 14.45 -7.72
N ILE A 22 9.66 13.34 -7.75
CA ILE A 22 10.05 12.67 -9.00
C ILE A 22 9.38 11.29 -9.05
N PRO A 23 8.24 11.15 -9.76
CA PRO A 23 7.63 9.86 -10.00
C PRO A 23 8.53 8.97 -10.85
N VAL A 24 8.69 7.71 -10.43
CA VAL A 24 9.40 6.69 -11.21
C VAL A 24 8.40 5.62 -11.60
N VAL A 25 8.29 5.34 -12.89
CA VAL A 25 7.40 4.33 -13.50
C VAL A 25 8.17 3.43 -14.45
N ARG A 26 7.64 2.26 -14.75
CA ARG A 26 8.35 1.25 -15.55
C ARG A 26 8.40 1.58 -17.05
N THR A 27 7.39 2.22 -17.58
CA THR A 27 7.25 2.43 -19.03
C THR A 27 7.14 3.90 -19.39
N GLU A 28 7.65 4.26 -20.58
CA GLU A 28 7.55 5.60 -21.15
C GLU A 28 6.09 6.05 -21.30
N ARG A 29 5.22 5.16 -21.77
CA ARG A 29 3.77 5.42 -21.85
C ARG A 29 3.17 5.88 -20.51
N SER A 30 3.60 5.26 -19.40
CA SER A 30 3.15 5.67 -18.06
C SER A 30 3.75 7.00 -17.62
N ALA A 31 4.98 7.31 -18.05
CA ALA A 31 5.64 8.56 -17.75
C ALA A 31 5.00 9.75 -18.49
N GLU A 32 4.64 9.59 -19.74
CA GLU A 32 3.97 10.64 -20.56
C GLU A 32 2.73 11.19 -19.86
N GLY A 33 1.87 10.31 -19.31
CA GLY A 33 0.68 10.72 -18.58
C GLY A 33 0.96 11.47 -17.27
N LEU A 34 2.15 11.31 -16.70
CA LEU A 34 2.57 11.98 -15.47
C LEU A 34 3.31 13.30 -15.70
N ARG A 35 3.99 13.47 -16.83
CA ARG A 35 4.75 14.70 -17.16
C ARG A 35 3.88 15.96 -17.26
N GLN A 36 2.58 15.78 -17.47
CA GLN A 36 1.63 16.91 -17.42
C GLN A 36 1.39 17.41 -15.99
N GLN A 37 1.71 16.60 -14.99
CA GLN A 37 1.40 16.86 -13.58
C GLN A 37 2.66 17.03 -12.73
N PHE A 38 3.78 16.49 -13.18
CA PHE A 38 5.07 16.54 -12.47
C PHE A 38 6.16 16.99 -13.44
N GLU A 39 6.92 18.00 -13.03
CA GLU A 39 7.99 18.61 -13.83
C GLU A 39 9.03 17.56 -14.28
N GLU A 40 9.34 16.61 -13.39
CA GLU A 40 10.22 15.49 -13.68
C GLU A 40 9.50 14.18 -13.48
N THR A 41 9.65 13.26 -14.42
CA THR A 41 9.14 11.88 -14.32
C THR A 41 10.13 10.95 -15.02
N VAL A 42 10.50 9.86 -14.37
CA VAL A 42 11.49 8.90 -14.88
C VAL A 42 10.80 7.60 -15.28
N ALA A 43 11.07 7.16 -16.52
CA ALA A 43 10.67 5.84 -17.01
C ALA A 43 11.86 4.89 -16.92
N THR A 44 11.81 3.93 -15.98
CA THR A 44 12.88 2.94 -15.79
C THR A 44 12.40 1.76 -14.96
N ASP A 45 13.15 0.68 -15.02
CA ASP A 45 12.95 -0.47 -14.12
C ASP A 45 13.66 -0.22 -12.77
N ALA A 46 12.90 0.22 -11.77
CA ALA A 46 13.41 0.43 -10.43
C ALA A 46 13.79 -0.86 -9.67
N THR A 47 13.55 -2.04 -10.23
CA THR A 47 14.06 -3.31 -9.66
C THR A 47 15.49 -3.59 -10.09
N SER A 48 16.00 -2.90 -11.12
CA SER A 48 17.36 -3.05 -11.63
C SER A 48 18.40 -2.48 -10.66
N SER A 49 19.51 -3.18 -10.49
CA SER A 49 20.65 -2.69 -9.70
C SER A 49 21.33 -1.46 -10.32
N SER A 50 21.36 -1.37 -11.66
CA SER A 50 21.94 -0.22 -12.37
C SER A 50 21.21 1.08 -12.05
N PHE A 51 19.88 1.05 -11.96
CA PHE A 51 19.11 2.23 -11.56
C PHE A 51 19.59 2.81 -10.21
N TRP A 52 19.77 1.97 -9.22
CA TRP A 52 20.20 2.41 -7.86
C TRP A 52 21.64 2.91 -7.83
N ALA A 53 22.51 2.33 -8.65
CA ALA A 53 23.90 2.79 -8.78
C ALA A 53 23.98 4.17 -9.43
N GLU A 54 23.12 4.45 -10.39
CA GLU A 54 23.07 5.71 -11.14
C GLU A 54 22.24 6.81 -10.47
N LEU A 55 21.36 6.46 -9.51
CA LEU A 55 20.51 7.43 -8.82
C LEU A 55 21.31 8.38 -7.94
N GLN A 56 21.63 9.55 -8.49
CA GLN A 56 22.40 10.62 -7.83
C GLN A 56 21.46 11.68 -7.24
N GLY A 57 22.02 12.55 -6.40
CA GLY A 57 21.31 13.69 -5.82
C GLY A 57 21.04 13.54 -4.32
N GLN A 58 20.48 14.61 -3.76
CA GLN A 58 20.06 14.65 -2.36
C GLN A 58 18.55 14.37 -2.28
N TRP A 59 18.18 13.39 -1.48
CA TRP A 59 16.80 12.92 -1.32
C TRP A 59 16.43 12.97 0.16
N SER A 60 15.21 13.42 0.45
CA SER A 60 14.68 13.46 1.81
C SER A 60 13.73 12.29 2.09
N GLY A 61 13.16 11.70 1.06
CA GLY A 61 12.23 10.59 1.20
C GLY A 61 12.16 9.70 -0.03
N LEU A 62 11.88 8.42 0.21
CA LEU A 62 11.66 7.39 -0.79
C LEU A 62 10.37 6.64 -0.46
N VAL A 63 9.46 6.54 -1.42
CA VAL A 63 8.25 5.73 -1.28
C VAL A 63 8.27 4.60 -2.30
N TRP A 64 8.25 3.36 -1.81
CA TRP A 64 8.11 2.17 -2.64
C TRP A 64 6.64 1.77 -2.72
N ALA A 65 5.98 2.17 -3.81
CA ALA A 65 4.55 1.96 -4.08
C ALA A 65 4.30 1.05 -5.29
N MET A 66 5.30 0.23 -5.65
CA MET A 66 5.19 -0.66 -6.79
C MET A 66 4.19 -1.80 -6.51
N ALA A 67 3.37 -2.08 -7.49
CA ALA A 67 2.44 -3.20 -7.50
C ALA A 67 2.52 -3.90 -8.87
N PRO A 68 2.32 -5.24 -8.93
CA PRO A 68 2.29 -5.94 -10.20
C PRO A 68 1.23 -5.36 -11.12
N SER A 69 1.52 -5.23 -12.40
CA SER A 69 0.50 -4.93 -13.40
C SER A 69 -0.44 -6.14 -13.56
N ARG A 70 -1.63 -5.92 -14.12
CA ARG A 70 -2.55 -7.04 -14.42
C ARG A 70 -1.96 -8.04 -15.44
N GLU A 71 -0.99 -7.59 -16.22
CA GLU A 71 -0.30 -8.34 -17.26
C GLU A 71 0.99 -9.01 -16.75
N SER A 72 1.37 -8.76 -15.49
CA SER A 72 2.60 -9.32 -14.91
C SER A 72 2.47 -10.81 -14.69
N VAL A 73 3.43 -11.56 -15.17
CA VAL A 73 3.60 -12.98 -14.87
C VAL A 73 4.19 -13.15 -13.46
N GLY A 74 3.93 -14.28 -12.78
CA GLY A 74 4.25 -14.49 -11.36
C GLY A 74 5.66 -14.12 -10.89
N GLY A 75 6.69 -14.22 -11.76
CA GLY A 75 8.07 -13.82 -11.45
C GLY A 75 8.25 -12.34 -11.09
N ASP A 76 7.49 -11.46 -11.72
CA ASP A 76 7.56 -10.01 -11.45
C ASP A 76 7.22 -9.65 -9.99
N PHE A 77 6.34 -10.44 -9.35
CA PHE A 77 5.95 -10.19 -7.96
C PHE A 77 7.11 -10.45 -6.99
N GLN A 78 7.81 -11.57 -7.17
CA GLN A 78 8.96 -11.93 -6.34
C GLN A 78 10.10 -10.92 -6.51
N THR A 79 10.48 -10.60 -7.76
CA THR A 79 11.52 -9.62 -8.06
C THR A 79 11.21 -8.25 -7.46
N MET A 80 9.96 -7.80 -7.58
CA MET A 80 9.54 -6.50 -7.06
C MET A 80 9.69 -6.38 -5.54
N HIS A 81 9.29 -7.43 -4.80
CA HIS A 81 9.30 -7.41 -3.34
C HIS A 81 10.65 -7.86 -2.77
N ARG A 82 11.18 -9.02 -3.21
CA ARG A 82 12.39 -9.59 -2.63
C ARG A 82 13.68 -8.91 -3.07
N GLU A 83 13.69 -8.33 -4.26
CA GLU A 83 14.88 -7.66 -4.78
C GLU A 83 14.70 -6.14 -4.81
N GLY A 84 13.69 -5.64 -5.52
CA GLY A 84 13.51 -4.22 -5.74
C GLY A 84 13.27 -3.44 -4.44
N ALA A 85 12.32 -3.86 -3.61
CA ALA A 85 12.05 -3.19 -2.33
C ALA A 85 13.26 -3.28 -1.38
N VAL A 86 13.96 -4.42 -1.37
CA VAL A 86 15.16 -4.61 -0.52
C VAL A 86 16.31 -3.70 -0.98
N ARG A 87 16.57 -3.62 -2.29
CA ARG A 87 17.58 -2.66 -2.83
C ARG A 87 17.22 -1.23 -2.49
N ALA A 88 15.93 -0.87 -2.61
CA ALA A 88 15.44 0.45 -2.24
C ALA A 88 15.73 0.76 -0.76
N ALA A 89 15.48 -0.21 0.13
CA ALA A 89 15.73 -0.08 1.55
C ALA A 89 17.23 0.07 1.88
N GLN A 90 18.06 -0.74 1.25
CA GLN A 90 19.52 -0.65 1.40
C GLN A 90 20.04 0.71 0.92
N TRP A 91 19.63 1.13 -0.28
CA TRP A 91 20.02 2.43 -0.83
C TRP A 91 19.59 3.60 0.07
N ALA A 92 18.36 3.56 0.60
CA ALA A 92 17.83 4.58 1.50
C ALA A 92 18.64 4.64 2.81
N ARG A 93 18.96 3.48 3.39
CA ARG A 93 19.81 3.38 4.60
C ARG A 93 21.18 3.99 4.41
N GLU A 94 21.88 3.60 3.32
CA GLU A 94 23.23 4.09 3.01
C GLU A 94 23.28 5.61 2.88
N ARG A 95 22.22 6.21 2.37
CA ARG A 95 22.10 7.66 2.13
C ARG A 95 21.34 8.42 3.21
N ARG A 96 20.88 7.73 4.25
CA ARG A 96 20.08 8.29 5.35
C ARG A 96 18.79 8.96 4.85
N VAL A 97 18.15 8.36 3.85
CA VAL A 97 16.88 8.79 3.28
C VAL A 97 15.73 8.11 4.00
N ALA A 98 14.73 8.85 4.46
CA ALA A 98 13.52 8.27 5.03
C ALA A 98 12.80 7.41 3.98
N MET A 99 12.43 6.17 4.32
CA MET A 99 11.77 5.26 3.39
C MET A 99 10.44 4.76 3.91
N VAL A 100 9.47 4.67 3.01
CA VAL A 100 8.19 4.00 3.25
C VAL A 100 7.95 2.93 2.19
N TYR A 101 7.72 1.69 2.65
CA TYR A 101 7.30 0.58 1.83
C TYR A 101 5.78 0.38 1.95
N LEU A 102 5.06 0.41 0.82
CA LEU A 102 3.63 0.16 0.77
C LEU A 102 3.37 -1.34 0.61
N SER A 103 2.97 -1.96 1.69
CA SER A 103 2.57 -3.36 1.79
C SER A 103 1.03 -3.50 1.80
N SER A 104 0.52 -4.65 2.19
CA SER A 104 -0.90 -4.98 2.19
C SER A 104 -1.32 -5.71 3.46
N THR A 105 -2.51 -5.45 3.97
CA THR A 105 -3.14 -6.23 5.05
C THR A 105 -3.43 -7.69 4.64
N SER A 106 -3.22 -8.05 3.38
CA SER A 106 -3.33 -9.45 2.93
C SER A 106 -2.25 -10.36 3.52
N VAL A 107 -1.18 -9.81 4.11
CA VAL A 107 -0.10 -10.56 4.76
C VAL A 107 -0.55 -11.26 6.05
N TYR A 108 -1.65 -10.86 6.67
CA TYR A 108 -2.14 -11.51 7.89
C TYR A 108 -2.74 -12.88 7.63
N GLU A 109 -2.47 -13.81 8.52
CA GLU A 109 -2.96 -15.19 8.45
C GLU A 109 -4.46 -15.31 8.80
N GLU A 110 -4.97 -14.46 9.68
CA GLU A 110 -6.35 -14.49 10.19
C GLU A 110 -7.40 -14.68 9.09
N ALA A 111 -8.27 -15.65 9.27
CA ALA A 111 -9.27 -16.07 8.29
C ALA A 111 -10.71 -16.15 8.82
N ASP A 112 -10.90 -16.07 10.15
CA ASP A 112 -12.16 -16.37 10.82
C ASP A 112 -12.91 -15.12 11.32
N GLY A 113 -12.44 -13.94 10.91
CA GLY A 113 -13.08 -12.67 11.24
C GLY A 113 -12.58 -12.04 12.54
N GLY A 114 -11.50 -12.55 13.11
CA GLY A 114 -10.81 -11.96 14.26
C GLY A 114 -10.25 -10.56 13.97
N TRP A 115 -9.93 -9.83 15.03
CA TRP A 115 -9.16 -8.60 14.93
C TRP A 115 -7.68 -8.91 14.77
N VAL A 116 -7.02 -8.13 13.90
CA VAL A 116 -5.57 -8.15 13.71
C VAL A 116 -4.99 -6.76 13.91
N ASP A 117 -3.81 -6.72 14.47
CA ASP A 117 -2.92 -5.57 14.58
C ASP A 117 -1.54 -5.89 13.98
N GLU A 118 -0.59 -4.97 14.14
CA GLU A 118 0.75 -5.12 13.55
C GLU A 118 1.57 -6.27 14.14
N GLY A 119 1.21 -6.76 15.35
CA GLY A 119 1.83 -7.92 16.02
C GLY A 119 1.18 -9.27 15.71
N SER A 120 0.09 -9.28 14.96
CA SER A 120 -0.66 -10.50 14.65
C SER A 120 0.07 -11.42 13.67
N ALA A 121 -0.26 -12.73 13.71
CA ALA A 121 0.36 -13.78 12.89
C ALA A 121 0.27 -13.47 11.38
N LEU A 122 1.36 -13.76 10.67
CA LEU A 122 1.52 -13.52 9.24
C LEU A 122 1.44 -14.84 8.47
N ALA A 123 0.82 -14.77 7.30
CA ALA A 123 0.62 -15.90 6.42
C ALA A 123 1.93 -16.37 5.76
N GLN A 124 2.02 -17.68 5.56
CA GLN A 124 3.21 -18.35 5.05
C GLN A 124 3.13 -18.70 3.55
N ASP A 125 2.03 -18.34 2.86
CA ASP A 125 1.98 -18.53 1.40
C ASP A 125 3.05 -17.69 0.70
N GLU A 126 3.48 -18.17 -0.47
CA GLU A 126 4.59 -17.59 -1.23
C GLU A 126 4.46 -16.07 -1.45
N ARG A 127 3.25 -15.60 -1.76
CA ARG A 127 2.98 -14.19 -1.99
C ARG A 127 3.10 -13.35 -0.72
N SER A 128 2.52 -13.83 0.38
CA SER A 128 2.63 -13.17 1.69
C SER A 128 4.07 -13.17 2.19
N ALA A 129 4.77 -14.30 2.06
CA ALA A 129 6.17 -14.43 2.46
C ALA A 129 7.10 -13.46 1.70
N ALA A 130 6.86 -13.19 0.42
CA ALA A 130 7.64 -12.21 -0.33
C ALA A 130 7.45 -10.79 0.19
N MET A 131 6.20 -10.38 0.47
CA MET A 131 5.91 -9.07 1.06
C MET A 131 6.48 -8.94 2.46
N VAL A 132 6.27 -9.95 3.31
CA VAL A 132 6.78 -9.97 4.70
C VAL A 132 8.32 -9.87 4.72
N TYR A 133 9.00 -10.57 3.80
CA TYR A 133 10.45 -10.43 3.67
C TYR A 133 10.86 -8.99 3.35
N ALA A 134 10.19 -8.34 2.38
CA ALA A 134 10.45 -6.94 2.04
C ALA A 134 10.13 -5.98 3.22
N GLU A 135 9.06 -6.25 3.98
CA GLU A 135 8.73 -5.50 5.21
C GLU A 135 9.86 -5.57 6.24
N MET A 136 10.31 -6.80 6.53
CA MET A 136 11.39 -7.04 7.50
C MET A 136 12.69 -6.32 7.08
N GLU A 137 13.09 -6.43 5.83
CA GLU A 137 14.31 -5.78 5.33
C GLU A 137 14.16 -4.24 5.33
N THR A 138 12.95 -3.72 5.02
CA THR A 138 12.67 -2.28 5.12
C THR A 138 12.84 -1.77 6.55
N VAL A 139 12.23 -2.44 7.53
CA VAL A 139 12.34 -2.05 8.95
C VAL A 139 13.78 -2.20 9.45
N ARG A 140 14.48 -3.29 9.08
CA ARG A 140 15.89 -3.51 9.43
C ARG A 140 16.81 -2.42 8.85
N ALA A 141 16.46 -1.88 7.69
CA ALA A 141 17.15 -0.75 7.09
C ALA A 141 16.79 0.61 7.73
N GLY A 142 15.85 0.65 8.66
CA GLY A 142 15.38 1.86 9.33
C GLY A 142 14.16 2.51 8.67
N GLY A 143 13.63 1.94 7.58
CA GLY A 143 12.43 2.42 6.91
C GLY A 143 11.13 1.98 7.59
N SER A 144 10.00 2.54 7.19
CA SER A 144 8.68 2.20 7.71
C SER A 144 7.81 1.49 6.69
N VAL A 145 6.85 0.70 7.18
CA VAL A 145 5.94 -0.14 6.40
C VAL A 145 4.51 0.30 6.62
N LEU A 146 3.75 0.44 5.53
CA LEU A 146 2.31 0.65 5.57
C LEU A 146 1.59 -0.55 4.98
N ARG A 147 0.93 -1.36 5.82
CA ARG A 147 0.03 -2.44 5.41
C ARG A 147 -1.32 -1.85 5.04
N CYS A 148 -1.49 -1.51 3.77
CA CYS A 148 -2.72 -0.90 3.27
C CYS A 148 -3.83 -1.92 3.09
N ALA A 149 -5.03 -1.57 3.52
CA ALA A 149 -6.27 -2.29 3.23
C ALA A 149 -6.68 -2.13 1.76
N GLY A 150 -7.82 -2.65 1.37
CA GLY A 150 -8.35 -2.52 0.01
C GLY A 150 -8.53 -1.05 -0.39
N LEU A 151 -7.75 -0.59 -1.35
CA LEU A 151 -7.78 0.79 -1.82
C LEU A 151 -9.01 1.09 -2.68
N TYR A 152 -9.67 2.22 -2.42
CA TYR A 152 -10.78 2.74 -3.21
C TYR A 152 -10.70 4.27 -3.38
N GLY A 153 -11.62 4.85 -4.15
CA GLY A 153 -11.69 6.28 -4.48
C GLY A 153 -11.23 6.57 -5.91
N GLY A 154 -11.57 7.74 -6.43
CA GLY A 154 -11.34 8.08 -7.83
C GLY A 154 -11.92 7.05 -8.79
N GLU A 155 -11.12 6.54 -9.73
CA GLU A 155 -11.54 5.54 -10.72
C GLU A 155 -11.76 4.13 -10.15
N ARG A 156 -11.52 3.89 -8.84
CA ARG A 156 -11.76 2.61 -8.17
C ARG A 156 -12.93 2.72 -7.21
N GLU A 157 -14.13 2.49 -7.73
CA GLU A 157 -15.31 2.38 -6.90
C GLU A 157 -15.27 1.13 -6.01
N LEU A 158 -15.90 1.22 -4.88
CA LEU A 158 -16.18 0.06 -4.06
C LEU A 158 -17.24 -0.78 -4.80
N ARG A 159 -16.81 -1.89 -5.40
CA ARG A 159 -17.71 -2.82 -6.07
C ARG A 159 -18.86 -3.21 -5.16
N ASP A 160 -20.06 -3.35 -5.73
CA ASP A 160 -21.23 -3.82 -5.00
C ASP A 160 -20.91 -5.09 -4.23
N ARG A 161 -21.27 -5.12 -2.95
CA ARG A 161 -20.78 -6.07 -1.97
C ARG A 161 -21.86 -7.08 -1.55
N ALA A 162 -23.02 -7.01 -2.15
CA ALA A 162 -24.13 -7.92 -1.85
C ALA A 162 -23.82 -9.36 -2.30
N GLU A 163 -22.97 -9.54 -3.32
CA GLU A 163 -22.67 -10.85 -3.87
C GLU A 163 -21.39 -11.47 -3.33
N GLY A 164 -21.46 -12.73 -2.96
CA GLY A 164 -20.34 -13.59 -2.54
C GLY A 164 -20.35 -13.94 -1.05
N PRO A 165 -19.38 -14.76 -0.61
CA PRO A 165 -19.36 -15.28 0.75
C PRO A 165 -19.24 -14.18 1.79
N GLU A 166 -19.92 -14.38 2.92
CA GLU A 166 -19.86 -13.46 4.05
C GLU A 166 -18.41 -13.32 4.55
N ARG A 167 -17.93 -12.09 4.68
CA ARG A 167 -16.62 -11.79 5.22
C ARG A 167 -16.50 -10.33 5.64
N TRP A 168 -15.52 -10.06 6.50
CA TRP A 168 -15.09 -8.71 6.77
C TRP A 168 -14.22 -8.17 5.62
N LEU A 169 -14.49 -6.94 5.22
CA LEU A 169 -13.72 -6.19 4.24
C LEU A 169 -13.11 -4.98 4.93
N ASN A 170 -11.80 -4.89 4.86
CA ASN A 170 -11.08 -3.70 5.28
C ASN A 170 -10.76 -2.89 4.04
N VAL A 171 -11.05 -1.62 4.08
CA VAL A 171 -10.82 -0.68 2.99
C VAL A 171 -10.19 0.59 3.51
N VAL A 172 -9.63 1.38 2.61
CA VAL A 172 -9.15 2.73 2.90
C VAL A 172 -9.21 3.56 1.62
N HIS A 173 -9.66 4.80 1.75
CA HIS A 173 -9.65 5.72 0.62
C HIS A 173 -8.20 6.05 0.22
N ARG A 174 -7.93 6.16 -1.10
CA ARG A 174 -6.57 6.41 -1.60
C ARG A 174 -5.94 7.67 -1.01
N GLU A 175 -6.72 8.73 -0.80
CA GLU A 175 -6.23 9.98 -0.21
C GLU A 175 -5.85 9.81 1.26
N ASP A 176 -6.62 9.04 2.02
CA ASP A 176 -6.28 8.70 3.41
C ASP A 176 -5.02 7.84 3.48
N ALA A 177 -4.89 6.87 2.57
CA ALA A 177 -3.69 6.05 2.48
C ALA A 177 -2.46 6.89 2.09
N ALA A 178 -2.60 7.88 1.20
CA ALA A 178 -1.52 8.78 0.85
C ALA A 178 -1.11 9.68 2.03
N ARG A 179 -2.06 10.18 2.83
CA ARG A 179 -1.74 10.94 4.06
C ARG A 179 -0.97 10.10 5.08
N ALA A 180 -1.25 8.80 5.17
CA ALA A 180 -0.51 7.88 6.03
C ALA A 180 0.99 7.81 5.67
N VAL A 181 1.34 7.97 4.39
CA VAL A 181 2.75 8.01 3.96
C VAL A 181 3.50 9.17 4.61
N GLY A 182 2.88 10.35 4.69
CA GLY A 182 3.49 11.51 5.36
C GLY A 182 3.75 11.26 6.86
N VAL A 183 2.86 10.53 7.54
CA VAL A 183 3.06 10.12 8.93
C VAL A 183 4.20 9.10 9.04
N ALA A 184 4.22 8.09 8.17
CA ALA A 184 5.26 7.06 8.18
C ALA A 184 6.65 7.62 7.85
N LEU A 185 6.75 8.64 6.98
CA LEU A 185 8.04 9.32 6.69
C LEU A 185 8.62 10.02 7.92
N ARG A 186 7.78 10.47 8.85
CA ARG A 186 8.23 11.09 10.12
C ARG A 186 8.47 10.08 11.24
N ASN A 187 7.86 8.89 11.15
CA ASN A 187 7.93 7.82 12.16
C ASN A 187 8.63 6.59 11.57
N GLN A 188 9.95 6.68 11.38
CA GLN A 188 10.73 5.63 10.76
C GLN A 188 10.93 4.40 11.65
N GLY A 189 11.20 3.24 11.03
CA GLY A 189 11.44 1.97 11.71
C GLY A 189 10.16 1.28 12.22
N GLN A 190 8.99 1.69 11.74
CA GLN A 190 7.70 1.21 12.23
C GLN A 190 6.89 0.49 11.14
N THR A 191 6.02 -0.42 11.58
CA THR A 191 4.96 -0.99 10.74
C THR A 191 3.62 -0.45 11.22
N PHE A 192 2.75 -0.03 10.27
CA PHE A 192 1.42 0.50 10.55
C PHE A 192 0.38 -0.13 9.63
N ASN A 193 -0.79 -0.41 10.19
CA ASN A 193 -1.98 -0.74 9.42
C ASN A 193 -2.70 0.53 8.93
N VAL A 194 -3.07 0.54 7.67
CA VAL A 194 -3.80 1.64 7.04
C VAL A 194 -5.15 1.15 6.57
N ALA A 195 -6.17 1.37 7.38
CA ALA A 195 -7.55 0.95 7.15
C ALA A 195 -8.52 1.96 7.74
N GLU A 196 -9.76 1.98 7.27
CA GLU A 196 -10.84 2.72 7.92
C GLU A 196 -11.13 2.17 9.32
N ASN A 197 -11.75 3.01 10.17
CA ASN A 197 -12.06 2.64 11.57
C ASN A 197 -13.07 1.49 11.67
N PHE A 198 -13.92 1.31 10.67
CA PHE A 198 -15.01 0.35 10.67
C PHE A 198 -14.90 -0.59 9.49
N PRO A 199 -14.50 -1.86 9.71
CA PRO A 199 -14.54 -2.87 8.67
C PRO A 199 -15.96 -3.06 8.16
N LEU A 200 -16.10 -3.28 6.86
CA LEU A 200 -17.38 -3.49 6.21
C LEU A 200 -17.72 -4.97 6.18
N ARG A 201 -19.01 -5.29 6.26
CA ARG A 201 -19.51 -6.65 6.14
C ARG A 201 -20.00 -6.91 4.73
N ARG A 202 -19.57 -8.00 4.11
CA ARG A 202 -20.03 -8.47 2.81
C ARG A 202 -20.95 -9.67 3.00
N GLY A 203 -21.98 -9.81 2.15
CA GLY A 203 -22.84 -10.99 2.12
C GLY A 203 -24.00 -10.98 3.12
N VAL A 204 -24.47 -9.83 3.57
CA VAL A 204 -25.52 -9.71 4.62
C VAL A 204 -26.94 -9.71 4.04
N ALA A 205 -27.19 -10.19 2.86
CA ALA A 205 -28.57 -10.44 2.41
C ALA A 205 -28.96 -11.89 2.74
N GLY A 206 -29.41 -12.11 3.99
CA GLY A 206 -30.25 -13.26 4.35
C GLY A 206 -29.65 -14.66 4.27
N GLY A 207 -28.33 -14.84 4.16
CA GLY A 207 -27.71 -16.13 3.91
C GLY A 207 -27.12 -16.80 5.15
N VAL A 208 -27.68 -17.93 5.51
CA VAL A 208 -27.01 -18.98 6.30
C VAL A 208 -25.79 -19.47 5.49
N TRP A 209 -24.62 -19.64 6.14
CA TRP A 209 -23.45 -20.26 5.51
C TRP A 209 -23.85 -21.61 4.91
N ALA A 210 -23.66 -21.80 3.61
CA ALA A 210 -23.75 -23.13 3.02
C ALA A 210 -22.64 -23.98 3.63
N GLU A 211 -22.99 -25.03 4.36
CA GLU A 211 -22.09 -26.02 4.89
C GLU A 211 -21.21 -26.56 3.75
N GLY A 212 -19.87 -26.45 3.86
CA GLY A 212 -18.95 -26.95 2.84
C GLY A 212 -18.39 -25.94 1.84
N SER A 213 -18.77 -24.65 1.86
CA SER A 213 -18.14 -23.66 0.98
C SER A 213 -16.68 -23.44 1.38
N LYS A 214 -15.74 -23.81 0.51
CA LYS A 214 -14.30 -23.52 0.71
C LYS A 214 -14.15 -22.01 0.83
N ARG A 215 -13.70 -21.53 2.01
CA ARG A 215 -13.32 -20.14 2.22
C ARG A 215 -12.14 -19.82 1.29
N THR A 216 -12.41 -19.11 0.20
CA THR A 216 -11.40 -18.79 -0.81
C THR A 216 -10.58 -17.55 -0.47
N ARG A 217 -10.95 -16.82 0.61
CA ARG A 217 -10.24 -15.61 1.04
C ARG A 217 -10.31 -15.44 2.56
N ARG A 218 -9.22 -14.95 3.13
CA ARG A 218 -9.08 -14.64 4.54
C ARG A 218 -10.04 -13.52 4.96
N SER A 219 -10.81 -13.75 6.02
CA SER A 219 -11.71 -12.77 6.63
C SER A 219 -11.06 -12.27 7.92
N LYS A 220 -10.97 -10.95 8.12
CA LYS A 220 -10.39 -10.35 9.33
C LYS A 220 -10.87 -8.91 9.51
N ARG A 221 -10.69 -8.38 10.70
CA ARG A 221 -10.89 -6.96 11.00
C ARG A 221 -9.54 -6.35 11.35
N VAL A 222 -9.15 -5.29 10.66
CA VAL A 222 -7.83 -4.68 10.82
C VAL A 222 -7.92 -3.46 11.72
N SER A 223 -7.14 -3.47 12.80
CA SER A 223 -6.98 -2.32 13.68
C SER A 223 -5.98 -1.34 13.09
N ASN A 224 -6.35 -0.07 13.04
CA ASN A 224 -5.50 1.06 12.67
C ASN A 224 -5.04 1.89 13.89
N ALA A 225 -5.23 1.35 15.10
CA ALA A 225 -5.04 2.09 16.34
C ALA A 225 -3.62 2.64 16.49
N LYS A 226 -2.60 1.86 16.09
CA LYS A 226 -1.21 2.29 16.16
C LYS A 226 -0.95 3.54 15.31
N LEU A 227 -1.42 3.55 14.06
CA LEU A 227 -1.25 4.71 13.17
C LEU A 227 -2.05 5.95 13.66
N ARG A 228 -3.23 5.72 14.24
CA ARG A 228 -4.02 6.80 14.84
C ARG A 228 -3.31 7.46 16.02
N ASN A 229 -2.58 6.71 16.81
CA ASN A 229 -1.78 7.24 17.92
C ASN A 229 -0.64 8.16 17.44
N GLU A 230 -0.22 8.01 16.16
CA GLU A 230 0.73 8.91 15.49
C GLU A 230 0.05 10.13 14.82
N GLY A 231 -1.21 10.40 15.15
CA GLY A 231 -1.96 11.57 14.67
C GLY A 231 -2.59 11.41 13.28
N TRP A 232 -2.62 10.20 12.70
CA TRP A 232 -3.38 9.93 11.49
C TRP A 232 -4.83 9.53 11.83
N ALA A 233 -5.78 9.97 11.00
CA ALA A 233 -7.14 9.47 11.05
C ALA A 233 -7.72 9.42 9.62
N PRO A 234 -8.56 8.42 9.29
CA PRO A 234 -9.26 8.42 8.01
C PRO A 234 -10.34 9.50 8.01
N ILE A 235 -10.42 10.26 6.92
CA ILE A 235 -11.45 11.27 6.67
C ILE A 235 -12.63 10.64 5.92
N TYR A 236 -12.32 9.79 4.96
CA TYR A 236 -13.31 9.12 4.14
C TYR A 236 -13.89 7.89 4.85
N ARG A 237 -15.15 7.61 4.56
CA ARG A 237 -15.85 6.44 5.07
C ARG A 237 -16.58 5.72 3.93
N ALA A 238 -16.22 4.48 3.72
CA ALA A 238 -16.85 3.64 2.72
C ALA A 238 -18.34 3.39 3.01
N GLY A 239 -19.19 3.50 1.99
CA GLY A 239 -20.64 3.29 2.12
C GLY A 239 -21.45 4.49 2.61
N VAL A 240 -20.81 5.58 2.97
CA VAL A 240 -21.48 6.88 3.19
C VAL A 240 -21.36 7.66 1.88
N LYS A 241 -22.51 7.98 1.25
CA LYS A 241 -22.52 8.94 0.13
C LYS A 241 -22.10 10.30 0.70
N ASP A 242 -21.02 10.83 0.17
CA ASP A 242 -20.58 12.18 0.51
C ASP A 242 -21.67 13.17 0.02
N SER A 243 -22.38 13.77 0.96
CA SER A 243 -23.41 14.79 0.67
C SER A 243 -22.79 16.21 0.50
N SER A 244 -21.47 16.31 0.51
CA SER A 244 -20.74 17.60 0.52
C SER A 244 -20.32 18.11 -0.87
N HIS A 245 -20.65 17.40 -1.96
CA HIS A 245 -20.43 17.89 -3.33
C HIS A 245 -21.77 18.12 -4.03
N ARG A 246 -22.46 19.20 -3.67
CA ARG A 246 -23.41 19.91 -4.51
C ARG A 246 -23.01 21.36 -4.63
#